data_9c0569cadfa7f5ac5d2478f5e7f75b29
#
_entry.id   9c0569cadfa7f5ac5d2478f5e7f75b29
#
_cell.length_a   1.000
_cell.length_b   1.000
_cell.length_c   1.000
_cell.angle_alpha   90.00
_cell.angle_beta   90.00
_cell.angle_gamma   90.00
#
_symmetry.space_group_name_H-M   'P 1'
#
loop_
_entity.id
_entity.type
_entity.pdbx_description
1 polymer ?
#
loop_
_entity_poly.entity_id
_entity_poly.type
_entity_poly.pdbx_seq_one_letter_code
_entity_poly.pdbx_strand_id
1 'polypeptide(L)'
;VSAATLEEGPLQGPSFFLSRTVLRALALEHRGAYGTARPHPHVVIDGFLGERLAAGLAGVFPGADDAHWKRRDHVEQAARLGQLQRKAFEGVHGALRHLLSEFSGMSFIDFLETLTGVQGLIPDPHFRGAGLHLTLRGGHLALHADFNRDRFRALSRRLTVLYYLNPGWESAWGGDLELWNADLSRCEARIAPVLDRLVVMAHGDNHWHGHPAALECPEGRGRAAVAAYFYTAEASPDAPEAHSALWAPARS
;
A
#
# COMPACT_ATOMS: atom_id res chain seq x y z
N VAL A 1 -6.99 16.34 32.84
CA VAL A 1 -7.29 15.12 32.10
C VAL A 1 -5.95 14.53 31.65
N SER A 2 -5.60 13.32 32.13
CA SER A 2 -4.35 12.64 31.74
C SER A 2 -4.47 12.16 30.28
N ALA A 3 -3.42 12.36 29.48
CA ALA A 3 -3.37 11.87 28.10
C ALA A 3 -3.15 10.34 28.02
N ALA A 4 -2.82 9.70 29.14
CA ALA A 4 -2.65 8.25 29.23
C ALA A 4 -3.13 7.75 30.60
N THR A 5 -3.83 6.63 30.60
CA THR A 5 -4.11 5.83 31.79
C THR A 5 -3.12 4.67 31.77
N LEU A 6 -2.18 4.67 32.71
CA LEU A 6 -1.28 3.54 32.93
C LEU A 6 -1.92 2.68 34.02
N GLU A 7 -2.17 1.40 33.71
CA GLU A 7 -2.45 0.42 34.74
C GLU A 7 -1.16 0.18 35.55
N GLU A 8 -1.29 0.08 36.87
CA GLU A 8 -0.18 -0.17 37.79
C GLU A 8 0.34 -1.62 37.59
N GLY A 9 1.26 -1.80 36.64
CA GLY A 9 1.95 -3.03 36.36
C GLY A 9 3.34 -2.78 35.73
N PRO A 10 4.25 -3.75 35.73
CA PRO A 10 5.51 -3.56 35.03
C PRO A 10 5.24 -3.25 33.56
N LEU A 11 5.77 -2.12 33.07
CA LEU A 11 5.68 -1.74 31.65
C LEU A 11 6.32 -2.84 30.80
N GLN A 12 5.49 -3.70 30.23
CA GLN A 12 5.91 -4.55 29.13
C GLN A 12 5.84 -3.70 27.87
N GLY A 13 6.97 -3.50 27.22
CA GLY A 13 7.02 -2.78 25.96
C GLY A 13 6.10 -3.44 24.91
N PRO A 14 5.52 -2.67 24.00
CA PRO A 14 4.70 -3.22 22.92
C PRO A 14 5.53 -4.23 22.10
N SER A 15 4.91 -5.35 21.76
CA SER A 15 5.50 -6.31 20.82
C SER A 15 5.43 -5.70 19.41
N PHE A 16 6.57 -5.36 18.84
CA PHE A 16 6.65 -4.93 17.46
C PHE A 16 6.43 -6.12 16.51
N PHE A 17 5.70 -5.91 15.42
CA PHE A 17 5.54 -6.90 14.35
C PHE A 17 6.81 -7.00 13.49
N LEU A 18 7.51 -5.86 13.31
CA LEU A 18 8.62 -5.72 12.41
C LEU A 18 9.97 -5.78 13.15
N SER A 19 10.73 -6.84 12.91
CA SER A 19 12.11 -6.95 13.40
C SER A 19 13.07 -6.21 12.48
N ARG A 20 13.80 -5.21 13.00
CA ARG A 20 14.81 -4.48 12.22
C ARG A 20 15.86 -5.39 11.59
N THR A 21 16.29 -6.43 12.30
CA THR A 21 17.28 -7.39 11.79
C THR A 21 16.72 -8.18 10.60
N VAL A 22 15.48 -8.67 10.70
CA VAL A 22 14.81 -9.40 9.62
C VAL A 22 14.59 -8.48 8.42
N LEU A 23 14.08 -7.27 8.64
CA LEU A 23 13.86 -6.29 7.58
C LEU A 23 15.14 -5.95 6.83
N ARG A 24 16.26 -5.77 7.55
CA ARG A 24 17.56 -5.51 6.93
C ARG A 24 18.02 -6.68 6.05
N ALA A 25 17.84 -7.91 6.51
CA ALA A 25 18.18 -9.10 5.72
C ALA A 25 17.33 -9.17 4.44
N LEU A 26 16.02 -8.99 4.55
CA LEU A 26 15.10 -8.95 3.41
C LEU A 26 15.46 -7.84 2.42
N ALA A 27 15.80 -6.64 2.90
CA ALA A 27 16.19 -5.54 2.03
C ALA A 27 17.44 -5.88 1.19
N LEU A 28 18.46 -6.45 1.82
CA LEU A 28 19.71 -6.83 1.14
C LEU A 28 19.48 -7.97 0.14
N GLU A 29 18.66 -8.96 0.50
CA GLU A 29 18.29 -10.07 -0.37
C GLU A 29 17.56 -9.59 -1.64
N HIS A 30 16.61 -8.68 -1.49
CA HIS A 30 15.73 -8.26 -2.58
C HIS A 30 16.19 -7.02 -3.35
N ARG A 31 17.22 -6.31 -2.89
CA ARG A 31 17.70 -5.06 -3.49
C ARG A 31 18.03 -5.18 -4.98
N GLY A 32 18.70 -6.25 -5.38
CA GLY A 32 19.06 -6.51 -6.77
C GLY A 32 17.82 -6.70 -7.65
N ALA A 33 16.88 -7.50 -7.18
CA ALA A 33 15.61 -7.76 -7.88
C ALA A 33 14.78 -6.48 -8.03
N TYR A 34 14.69 -5.66 -6.97
CA TYR A 34 13.97 -4.38 -7.03
C TYR A 34 14.51 -3.47 -8.14
N GLY A 35 15.82 -3.25 -8.19
CA GLY A 35 16.43 -2.30 -9.14
C GLY A 35 16.37 -2.75 -10.60
N THR A 36 16.25 -4.06 -10.86
CA THR A 36 16.23 -4.63 -12.22
C THR A 36 14.85 -5.03 -12.71
N ALA A 37 13.84 -4.94 -11.86
CA ALA A 37 12.47 -5.33 -12.20
C ALA A 37 11.88 -4.48 -13.34
N ARG A 38 11.02 -5.11 -14.12
CA ARG A 38 10.29 -4.49 -15.23
C ARG A 38 8.79 -4.51 -14.94
N PRO A 39 8.02 -3.51 -15.40
CA PRO A 39 8.38 -2.38 -16.29
C PRO A 39 9.09 -1.22 -15.57
N HIS A 40 9.02 -1.15 -14.25
CA HIS A 40 9.67 -0.17 -13.41
C HIS A 40 10.13 -0.83 -12.10
N PRO A 41 11.01 -0.20 -11.30
CA PRO A 41 11.52 -0.81 -10.08
C PRO A 41 10.38 -1.20 -9.13
N HIS A 42 10.33 -2.49 -8.80
CA HIS A 42 9.38 -3.05 -7.84
C HIS A 42 9.91 -4.35 -7.25
N VAL A 43 9.33 -4.79 -6.16
CA VAL A 43 9.60 -6.10 -5.57
C VAL A 43 8.33 -6.67 -4.95
N VAL A 44 8.24 -7.99 -4.95
CA VAL A 44 7.20 -8.78 -4.29
C VAL A 44 7.88 -9.64 -3.23
N ILE A 45 7.41 -9.55 -2.00
CA ILE A 45 7.92 -10.33 -0.87
C ILE A 45 6.74 -11.10 -0.25
N ASP A 46 6.77 -12.41 -0.36
CA ASP A 46 5.78 -13.30 0.24
C ASP A 46 6.18 -13.68 1.67
N GLY A 47 5.20 -13.93 2.53
CA GLY A 47 5.45 -14.30 3.92
C GLY A 47 6.08 -13.17 4.75
N PHE A 48 5.76 -11.92 4.45
CA PHE A 48 6.42 -10.74 5.00
C PHE A 48 6.31 -10.64 6.53
N LEU A 49 5.13 -10.90 7.10
CA LEU A 49 4.89 -10.89 8.55
C LEU A 49 4.81 -12.30 9.17
N GLY A 50 4.70 -13.33 8.32
CA GLY A 50 4.40 -14.69 8.71
C GLY A 50 2.89 -14.95 8.79
N GLU A 51 2.49 -16.15 8.36
CA GLU A 51 1.10 -16.56 8.13
C GLU A 51 0.18 -16.28 9.33
N ARG A 52 0.62 -16.61 10.54
CA ARG A 52 -0.18 -16.44 11.76
C ARG A 52 -0.57 -14.98 12.01
N LEU A 53 0.39 -14.06 11.88
CA LEU A 53 0.13 -12.64 12.11
C LEU A 53 -0.71 -12.06 10.97
N ALA A 54 -0.38 -12.40 9.73
CA ALA A 54 -1.13 -11.95 8.55
C ALA A 54 -2.60 -12.41 8.60
N ALA A 55 -2.85 -13.69 8.98
CA ALA A 55 -4.20 -14.20 9.17
C ALA A 55 -4.96 -13.48 10.29
N GLY A 56 -4.28 -13.18 11.41
CA GLY A 56 -4.85 -12.38 12.50
C GLY A 56 -5.24 -10.97 12.04
N LEU A 57 -4.39 -10.30 11.27
CA LEU A 57 -4.68 -8.97 10.70
C LEU A 57 -5.81 -9.01 9.68
N ALA A 58 -5.88 -10.05 8.84
CA ALA A 58 -6.98 -10.25 7.91
C ALA A 58 -8.32 -10.46 8.65
N GLY A 59 -8.31 -11.19 9.77
CA GLY A 59 -9.49 -11.43 10.59
C GLY A 59 -10.08 -10.20 11.27
N VAL A 60 -9.29 -9.14 11.45
CA VAL A 60 -9.73 -7.87 12.03
C VAL A 60 -9.82 -6.72 11.00
N PHE A 61 -9.67 -7.06 9.71
CA PHE A 61 -9.84 -6.08 8.63
C PHE A 61 -11.32 -5.67 8.54
N PRO A 62 -11.64 -4.35 8.42
CA PRO A 62 -13.02 -3.91 8.42
C PRO A 62 -13.83 -4.48 7.27
N GLY A 63 -15.06 -4.94 7.56
CA GLY A 63 -16.01 -5.40 6.56
C GLY A 63 -16.52 -4.30 5.63
N ALA A 64 -17.22 -4.69 4.58
CA ALA A 64 -17.75 -3.75 3.58
C ALA A 64 -18.81 -2.78 4.12
N ASP A 65 -19.45 -3.14 5.21
CA ASP A 65 -20.50 -2.41 5.92
C ASP A 65 -19.99 -1.44 6.99
N ASP A 66 -18.67 -1.42 7.25
CA ASP A 66 -18.09 -0.48 8.21
C ASP A 66 -18.40 0.97 7.80
N ALA A 67 -18.98 1.73 8.74
CA ALA A 67 -19.45 3.10 8.51
C ALA A 67 -18.31 4.11 8.22
N HIS A 68 -17.06 3.74 8.47
CA HIS A 68 -15.90 4.61 8.25
C HIS A 68 -15.36 4.55 6.82
N TRP A 69 -15.89 3.66 5.97
CA TRP A 69 -15.48 3.60 4.59
C TRP A 69 -15.91 4.82 3.79
N LYS A 70 -14.97 5.45 3.11
CA LYS A 70 -15.25 6.39 2.05
C LYS A 70 -15.35 5.65 0.73
N ARG A 71 -16.57 5.48 0.24
CA ARG A 71 -16.84 4.84 -1.05
C ARG A 71 -16.30 5.69 -2.21
N ARG A 72 -15.72 5.01 -3.19
CA ARG A 72 -15.22 5.60 -4.41
C ARG A 72 -15.78 4.82 -5.60
N ASP A 73 -16.80 5.40 -6.25
CA ASP A 73 -17.46 4.83 -7.42
C ASP A 73 -17.47 5.88 -8.52
N HIS A 74 -16.63 5.71 -9.51
CA HIS A 74 -16.61 6.49 -10.74
C HIS A 74 -15.96 5.65 -11.86
N VAL A 75 -15.88 6.18 -13.09
CA VAL A 75 -15.47 5.41 -14.27
C VAL A 75 -14.10 4.75 -14.13
N GLU A 76 -13.17 5.36 -13.42
CA GLU A 76 -11.80 4.84 -13.22
C GLU A 76 -11.69 3.89 -12.03
N GLN A 77 -12.67 3.87 -11.13
CA GLN A 77 -12.66 2.95 -9.98
C GLN A 77 -14.08 2.70 -9.47
N ALA A 78 -14.56 1.48 -9.55
CA ALA A 78 -15.88 1.10 -9.09
C ALA A 78 -15.81 0.10 -7.92
N ALA A 79 -16.84 0.13 -7.05
CA ALA A 79 -16.98 -0.71 -5.86
C ALA A 79 -15.67 -0.82 -5.05
N ARG A 80 -14.87 0.21 -5.06
CA ARG A 80 -13.68 0.33 -4.24
C ARG A 80 -14.02 1.06 -2.97
N LEU A 81 -13.99 0.35 -1.87
CA LEU A 81 -14.01 0.95 -0.56
C LEU A 81 -12.59 1.36 -0.21
N GLY A 82 -12.37 2.62 -0.02
CA GLY A 82 -11.03 3.14 0.20
C GLY A 82 -10.99 4.05 1.41
N GLN A 83 -9.86 4.15 1.93
CA GLN A 83 -9.31 5.15 2.85
C GLN A 83 -10.08 5.48 4.12
N LEU A 84 -9.43 5.15 5.18
CA LEU A 84 -9.67 5.77 6.47
C LEU A 84 -9.10 7.19 6.43
N GLN A 85 -9.99 8.18 6.41
CA GLN A 85 -9.58 9.53 6.72
C GLN A 85 -9.16 9.60 8.20
N ARG A 86 -8.35 10.62 8.57
CA ARG A 86 -7.81 10.83 9.91
C ARG A 86 -8.85 10.64 11.06
N LYS A 87 -10.11 11.04 10.85
CA LYS A 87 -11.18 10.85 11.84
C LYS A 87 -11.62 9.40 12.01
N ALA A 88 -11.46 8.59 11.00
CA ALA A 88 -11.86 7.19 11.01
C ALA A 88 -10.72 6.24 11.44
N PHE A 89 -9.48 6.74 11.58
CA PHE A 89 -8.36 5.95 12.05
C PHE A 89 -8.57 5.40 13.46
N GLU A 90 -9.27 6.14 14.32
CA GLU A 90 -9.63 5.71 15.68
C GLU A 90 -10.59 4.50 15.70
N GLY A 91 -11.42 4.35 14.67
CA GLY A 91 -12.33 3.20 14.51
C GLY A 91 -11.65 1.93 14.00
N VAL A 92 -10.39 2.00 13.53
CA VAL A 92 -9.64 0.83 13.05
C VAL A 92 -9.15 -0.01 14.21
N HIS A 93 -9.22 -1.34 14.06
CA HIS A 93 -8.71 -2.28 15.07
C HIS A 93 -7.25 -1.97 15.43
N GLY A 94 -6.90 -2.06 16.73
CA GLY A 94 -5.59 -1.68 17.26
C GLY A 94 -4.40 -2.33 16.55
N ALA A 95 -4.51 -3.59 16.14
CA ALA A 95 -3.44 -4.29 15.43
C ALA A 95 -3.16 -3.68 14.04
N LEU A 96 -4.19 -3.28 13.29
CA LEU A 96 -4.01 -2.62 11.99
C LEU A 96 -3.42 -1.20 12.15
N ARG A 97 -3.86 -0.48 13.20
CA ARG A 97 -3.25 0.81 13.54
C ARG A 97 -1.78 0.67 13.90
N HIS A 98 -1.45 -0.39 14.66
CA HIS A 98 -0.07 -0.70 15.03
C HIS A 98 0.78 -0.98 13.79
N LEU A 99 0.30 -1.83 12.86
CA LEU A 99 0.99 -2.09 11.59
C LEU A 99 1.24 -0.81 10.79
N LEU A 100 0.23 0.06 10.65
CA LEU A 100 0.36 1.34 9.95
C LEU A 100 1.38 2.26 10.62
N SER A 101 1.42 2.25 11.96
CA SER A 101 2.42 3.01 12.73
C SER A 101 3.83 2.46 12.52
N GLU A 102 4.00 1.14 12.48
CA GLU A 102 5.28 0.52 12.20
C GLU A 102 5.76 0.78 10.76
N PHE A 103 4.85 0.81 9.78
CA PHE A 103 5.20 1.24 8.41
C PHE A 103 5.69 2.69 8.35
N SER A 104 5.29 3.51 9.30
CA SER A 104 5.80 4.88 9.44
C SER A 104 7.04 4.99 10.34
N GLY A 105 7.46 3.88 10.93
CA GLY A 105 8.56 3.82 11.90
C GLY A 105 9.93 3.65 11.26
N MET A 106 10.97 3.98 12.04
CA MET A 106 12.38 3.96 11.63
C MET A 106 12.80 2.62 11.02
N SER A 107 12.40 1.48 11.59
CA SER A 107 12.82 0.16 11.10
C SER A 107 12.34 -0.12 9.67
N PHE A 108 11.12 0.31 9.35
CA PHE A 108 10.56 0.12 8.02
C PHE A 108 11.10 1.15 7.02
N ILE A 109 11.40 2.37 7.45
CA ILE A 109 12.08 3.39 6.64
C ILE A 109 13.47 2.90 6.26
N ASP A 110 14.29 2.44 7.23
CA ASP A 110 15.62 1.86 6.99
C ASP A 110 15.56 0.68 5.99
N PHE A 111 14.52 -0.17 6.11
CA PHE A 111 14.26 -1.27 5.19
C PHE A 111 14.07 -0.74 3.76
N LEU A 112 13.16 0.23 3.58
CA LEU A 112 12.87 0.80 2.26
C LEU A 112 14.08 1.51 1.67
N GLU A 113 14.81 2.29 2.46
CA GLU A 113 16.04 2.98 1.99
C GLU A 113 17.12 1.99 1.59
N THR A 114 17.30 0.91 2.36
CA THR A 114 18.27 -0.15 2.02
C THR A 114 17.85 -0.91 0.76
N LEU A 115 16.56 -1.25 0.64
CA LEU A 115 15.99 -1.97 -0.50
C LEU A 115 16.07 -1.16 -1.80
N THR A 116 15.68 0.09 -1.74
CA THR A 116 15.45 0.91 -2.94
C THR A 116 16.62 1.80 -3.31
N GLY A 117 17.49 2.12 -2.35
CA GLY A 117 18.55 3.10 -2.50
C GLY A 117 18.08 4.56 -2.38
N VAL A 118 16.78 4.82 -2.25
CA VAL A 118 16.23 6.17 -2.05
C VAL A 118 16.46 6.57 -0.61
N GLN A 119 17.15 7.68 -0.37
CA GLN A 119 17.48 8.16 0.97
C GLN A 119 16.58 9.32 1.40
N GLY A 120 16.43 9.53 2.70
CA GLY A 120 15.63 10.61 3.28
C GLY A 120 14.13 10.39 3.12
N LEU A 121 13.68 9.14 3.18
CA LEU A 121 12.28 8.79 3.05
C LEU A 121 11.44 9.34 4.21
N ILE A 122 10.35 9.99 3.87
CA ILE A 122 9.38 10.59 4.78
C ILE A 122 8.05 9.83 4.60
N PRO A 123 7.54 9.14 5.63
CA PRO A 123 6.24 8.48 5.57
C PRO A 123 5.10 9.50 5.59
N ASP A 124 3.92 9.14 5.06
CA ASP A 124 2.71 9.93 5.23
C ASP A 124 1.90 9.50 6.48
N PRO A 125 2.04 10.18 7.61
CA PRO A 125 1.32 9.82 8.85
C PRO A 125 -0.18 10.13 8.78
N HIS A 126 -0.65 10.80 7.72
CA HIS A 126 -2.05 11.11 7.49
C HIS A 126 -2.73 10.18 6.49
N PHE A 127 -2.00 9.25 5.92
CA PHE A 127 -2.48 8.25 4.95
C PHE A 127 -3.37 8.87 3.85
N ARG A 128 -2.94 9.99 3.26
CA ARG A 128 -3.66 10.64 2.17
C ARG A 128 -3.57 9.82 0.90
N GLY A 129 -4.67 9.17 0.54
CA GLY A 129 -4.70 8.22 -0.55
C GLY A 129 -4.22 6.82 -0.17
N ALA A 130 -3.62 6.64 0.99
CA ALA A 130 -3.14 5.40 1.59
C ALA A 130 -4.08 4.90 2.71
N GLY A 131 -3.62 4.00 3.56
CA GLY A 131 -4.40 3.38 4.63
C GLY A 131 -5.01 2.06 4.20
N LEU A 132 -6.21 1.75 4.68
CA LEU A 132 -6.90 0.51 4.33
C LEU A 132 -7.70 0.69 3.04
N HIS A 133 -7.58 -0.26 2.13
CA HIS A 133 -8.32 -0.31 0.88
C HIS A 133 -9.08 -1.63 0.77
N LEU A 134 -10.35 -1.57 0.37
CA LEU A 134 -11.16 -2.73 0.08
C LEU A 134 -11.84 -2.54 -1.27
N THR A 135 -11.62 -3.46 -2.20
CA THR A 135 -12.35 -3.50 -3.47
C THR A 135 -13.30 -4.68 -3.44
N LEU A 136 -14.58 -4.44 -3.64
CA LEU A 136 -15.63 -5.46 -3.61
C LEU A 136 -15.78 -6.17 -4.97
N ARG A 137 -16.59 -7.24 -4.98
CA ARG A 137 -17.04 -7.89 -6.21
C ARG A 137 -17.56 -6.86 -7.22
N GLY A 138 -17.18 -6.99 -8.50
CA GLY A 138 -17.48 -6.04 -9.57
C GLY A 138 -16.63 -4.78 -9.57
N GLY A 139 -15.85 -4.56 -8.50
CA GLY A 139 -14.98 -3.41 -8.38
C GLY A 139 -13.70 -3.53 -9.21
N HIS A 140 -13.17 -2.40 -9.61
CA HIS A 140 -11.92 -2.29 -10.37
C HIS A 140 -11.20 -0.99 -10.05
N LEU A 141 -9.97 -0.89 -10.49
CA LEU A 141 -9.17 0.33 -10.49
C LEU A 141 -8.44 0.42 -11.83
N ALA A 142 -8.83 1.38 -12.66
CA ALA A 142 -8.22 1.59 -13.97
C ALA A 142 -6.70 1.81 -13.85
N LEU A 143 -6.01 1.57 -14.96
CA LEU A 143 -4.57 1.83 -15.02
C LEU A 143 -4.29 3.32 -14.83
N HIS A 144 -3.38 3.61 -13.93
CA HIS A 144 -3.01 4.98 -13.59
C HIS A 144 -1.56 5.06 -13.16
N ALA A 145 -0.99 6.25 -13.26
CA ALA A 145 0.17 6.65 -12.50
C ALA A 145 -0.30 7.52 -11.33
N ASP A 146 0.23 7.26 -10.17
CA ASP A 146 -0.16 7.97 -8.95
C ASP A 146 0.16 9.48 -9.01
N PHE A 147 -0.48 10.29 -8.15
CA PHE A 147 -0.07 11.68 -7.96
C PHE A 147 1.38 11.76 -7.47
N ASN A 148 2.12 12.75 -7.95
CA ASN A 148 3.56 12.85 -7.75
C ASN A 148 3.98 13.64 -6.50
N ARG A 149 3.08 14.44 -5.91
CA ARG A 149 3.41 15.36 -4.81
C ARG A 149 2.36 15.42 -3.71
N ASP A 150 2.81 15.51 -2.46
CA ASP A 150 1.95 16.02 -1.38
C ASP A 150 1.87 17.54 -1.50
N ARG A 151 0.73 18.05 -1.99
CA ARG A 151 0.50 19.48 -2.24
C ARG A 151 0.58 20.35 -0.98
N PHE A 152 0.41 19.76 0.20
CA PHE A 152 0.35 20.50 1.46
C PHE A 152 1.72 20.62 2.13
N ARG A 153 2.68 19.76 1.76
CA ARG A 153 3.99 19.69 2.41
C ARG A 153 5.16 19.85 1.47
N ALA A 154 4.92 20.09 0.18
CA ALA A 154 5.95 20.18 -0.84
C ALA A 154 6.90 18.96 -0.84
N LEU A 155 6.32 17.74 -0.70
CA LEU A 155 7.06 16.50 -0.71
C LEU A 155 6.84 15.78 -2.04
N SER A 156 7.91 15.22 -2.60
CA SER A 156 7.87 14.41 -3.82
C SER A 156 7.64 12.94 -3.48
N ARG A 157 6.63 12.31 -4.08
CA ARG A 157 6.33 10.89 -3.88
C ARG A 157 7.42 10.03 -4.51
N ARG A 158 7.88 9.04 -3.79
CA ARG A 158 8.96 8.16 -4.21
C ARG A 158 8.55 6.70 -4.29
N LEU A 159 7.76 6.22 -3.33
CA LEU A 159 7.39 4.83 -3.23
C LEU A 159 5.92 4.65 -2.88
N THR A 160 5.36 3.57 -3.40
CA THR A 160 4.09 2.99 -2.98
C THR A 160 4.35 1.61 -2.39
N VAL A 161 3.83 1.38 -1.21
CA VAL A 161 3.83 0.07 -0.55
C VAL A 161 2.40 -0.43 -0.50
N LEU A 162 2.20 -1.70 -0.89
CA LEU A 162 0.93 -2.42 -0.74
C LEU A 162 1.20 -3.71 0.04
N TYR A 163 0.42 -3.94 1.08
CA TYR A 163 0.45 -5.19 1.83
C TYR A 163 -0.92 -5.85 1.79
N TYR A 164 -0.99 -7.07 1.28
CA TYR A 164 -2.24 -7.77 1.00
C TYR A 164 -2.66 -8.70 2.14
N LEU A 165 -3.96 -8.69 2.43
CA LEU A 165 -4.59 -9.44 3.54
C LEU A 165 -5.77 -10.30 3.04
N ASN A 166 -5.54 -11.14 2.02
CA ASN A 166 -6.59 -11.92 1.38
C ASN A 166 -6.32 -13.44 1.51
N PRO A 167 -6.72 -14.08 2.61
CA PRO A 167 -6.55 -15.51 2.78
C PRO A 167 -7.36 -16.30 1.72
N GLY A 168 -6.71 -17.31 1.14
CA GLY A 168 -7.35 -18.17 0.14
C GLY A 168 -7.82 -17.42 -1.11
N TRP A 169 -7.07 -16.40 -1.56
CA TRP A 169 -7.39 -15.69 -2.80
C TRP A 169 -7.16 -16.58 -4.01
N GLU A 170 -8.15 -16.69 -4.86
CA GLU A 170 -8.10 -17.51 -6.06
C GLU A 170 -7.83 -16.64 -7.30
N SER A 171 -6.99 -17.11 -8.21
CA SER A 171 -6.65 -16.37 -9.44
C SER A 171 -7.86 -16.10 -10.33
N ALA A 172 -8.85 -16.99 -10.30
CA ALA A 172 -10.11 -16.83 -11.03
C ALA A 172 -10.93 -15.61 -10.59
N TRP A 173 -10.67 -15.07 -9.39
CA TRP A 173 -11.36 -13.87 -8.89
C TRP A 173 -10.79 -12.58 -9.46
N GLY A 174 -9.67 -12.65 -10.19
CA GLY A 174 -8.97 -11.48 -10.73
C GLY A 174 -8.34 -10.61 -9.65
N GLY A 175 -8.24 -9.32 -9.90
CA GLY A 175 -7.72 -8.35 -8.94
C GLY A 175 -6.19 -8.33 -8.82
N ASP A 176 -5.48 -8.98 -9.73
CA ASP A 176 -4.03 -8.86 -9.81
C ASP A 176 -3.63 -7.40 -9.96
N LEU A 177 -2.61 -6.98 -9.24
CA LEU A 177 -1.96 -5.73 -9.51
C LEU A 177 -1.20 -5.87 -10.84
N GLU A 178 -1.66 -5.15 -11.84
CA GLU A 178 -0.99 -5.10 -13.14
C GLU A 178 0.01 -3.96 -13.19
N LEU A 179 1.22 -4.25 -13.68
CA LEU A 179 2.24 -3.26 -13.96
C LEU A 179 2.47 -3.21 -15.47
N TRP A 180 2.34 -2.02 -16.04
CA TRP A 180 2.39 -1.81 -17.48
C TRP A 180 3.61 -1.00 -17.89
N ASN A 181 4.12 -1.24 -19.09
CA ASN A 181 5.20 -0.44 -19.67
C ASN A 181 4.77 1.02 -19.91
N ALA A 182 5.75 1.90 -20.12
CA ALA A 182 5.56 3.34 -20.15
C ALA A 182 4.56 3.81 -21.24
N ASP A 183 4.49 3.10 -22.38
CA ASP A 183 3.59 3.42 -23.50
C ASP A 183 2.23 2.70 -23.43
N LEU A 184 1.95 1.98 -22.35
CA LEU A 184 0.70 1.23 -22.13
C LEU A 184 0.45 0.11 -23.16
N SER A 185 1.44 -0.31 -23.95
CA SER A 185 1.25 -1.34 -24.96
C SER A 185 1.16 -2.76 -24.38
N ARG A 186 1.80 -2.99 -23.21
CA ARG A 186 1.89 -4.34 -22.62
C ARG A 186 1.88 -4.32 -21.08
N CYS A 187 1.11 -5.25 -20.51
CA CYS A 187 1.25 -5.62 -19.10
C CYS A 187 2.49 -6.50 -18.94
N GLU A 188 3.47 -6.06 -18.17
CA GLU A 188 4.72 -6.78 -17.97
C GLU A 188 4.75 -7.61 -16.68
N ALA A 189 3.96 -7.26 -15.69
CA ALA A 189 3.83 -8.03 -14.45
C ALA A 189 2.39 -8.07 -13.95
N ARG A 190 1.99 -9.25 -13.42
CA ARG A 190 0.73 -9.47 -12.72
C ARG A 190 1.04 -10.04 -11.35
N ILE A 191 0.57 -9.37 -10.32
CA ILE A 191 0.88 -9.70 -8.92
C ILE A 191 -0.45 -9.98 -8.20
N ALA A 192 -0.69 -11.26 -7.92
CA ALA A 192 -1.90 -11.67 -7.21
C ALA A 192 -1.93 -11.08 -5.78
N PRO A 193 -3.09 -10.60 -5.30
CA PRO A 193 -3.21 -9.95 -4.00
C PRO A 193 -3.37 -10.96 -2.86
N VAL A 194 -2.49 -11.96 -2.77
CA VAL A 194 -2.59 -13.04 -1.77
C VAL A 194 -2.23 -12.58 -0.35
N LEU A 195 -2.62 -13.37 0.63
CA LEU A 195 -2.29 -13.12 2.03
C LEU A 195 -0.78 -13.01 2.25
N ASP A 196 -0.38 -12.07 3.11
CA ASP A 196 1.00 -11.88 3.57
C ASP A 196 2.00 -11.51 2.47
N ARG A 197 1.52 -10.86 1.41
CA ARG A 197 2.35 -10.36 0.30
C ARG A 197 2.56 -8.87 0.43
N LEU A 198 3.82 -8.46 0.52
CA LEU A 198 4.25 -7.08 0.43
C LEU A 198 4.70 -6.77 -1.01
N VAL A 199 4.25 -5.64 -1.54
CA VAL A 199 4.73 -5.09 -2.81
C VAL A 199 5.29 -3.69 -2.54
N VAL A 200 6.51 -3.43 -2.98
CA VAL A 200 7.12 -2.10 -2.97
C VAL A 200 7.36 -1.67 -4.41
N MET A 201 6.82 -0.51 -4.80
CA MET A 201 6.95 0.02 -6.16
C MET A 201 7.53 1.43 -6.13
N ALA A 202 8.43 1.72 -7.09
CA ALA A 202 8.87 3.09 -7.36
C ALA A 202 7.72 3.92 -7.94
N HIS A 203 7.69 5.20 -7.58
CA HIS A 203 6.80 6.18 -8.19
C HIS A 203 7.47 6.81 -9.43
N GLY A 204 6.65 7.09 -10.46
CA GLY A 204 7.02 7.82 -11.67
C GLY A 204 5.77 8.11 -12.51
N ASP A 205 5.79 9.18 -13.30
CA ASP A 205 4.62 9.65 -14.06
C ASP A 205 4.17 8.68 -15.18
N ASN A 206 5.02 7.71 -15.52
CA ASN A 206 4.76 6.64 -16.46
C ASN A 206 4.82 5.23 -15.83
N HIS A 207 4.77 5.15 -14.51
CA HIS A 207 4.71 3.87 -13.78
C HIS A 207 3.25 3.41 -13.65
N TRP A 208 2.70 2.98 -14.78
CA TRP A 208 1.31 2.58 -14.91
C TRP A 208 1.00 1.30 -14.15
N HIS A 209 -0.02 1.36 -13.31
CA HIS A 209 -0.48 0.22 -12.53
C HIS A 209 -1.98 0.30 -12.22
N GLY A 210 -2.57 -0.84 -11.84
CA GLY A 210 -3.98 -0.92 -11.48
C GLY A 210 -4.44 -2.37 -11.38
N HIS A 211 -5.74 -2.57 -11.30
CA HIS A 211 -6.43 -3.85 -11.50
C HIS A 211 -7.70 -3.57 -12.32
N PRO A 212 -7.55 -3.40 -13.65
CA PRO A 212 -8.58 -2.82 -14.50
C PRO A 212 -9.78 -3.76 -14.74
N ALA A 213 -9.60 -5.07 -14.57
CA ALA A 213 -10.70 -6.02 -14.65
C ALA A 213 -11.56 -5.99 -13.39
N ALA A 214 -12.87 -6.13 -13.56
CA ALA A 214 -13.81 -6.24 -12.47
C ALA A 214 -13.52 -7.52 -11.65
N LEU A 215 -13.61 -7.42 -10.31
CA LEU A 215 -13.42 -8.57 -9.43
C LEU A 215 -14.59 -9.56 -9.53
N GLU A 216 -14.27 -10.85 -9.59
CA GLU A 216 -15.23 -11.94 -9.62
C GLU A 216 -15.23 -12.78 -8.34
N CYS A 217 -14.67 -12.25 -7.25
CA CYS A 217 -14.68 -12.94 -5.96
C CYS A 217 -16.11 -13.18 -5.46
N PRO A 218 -16.34 -14.20 -4.60
CA PRO A 218 -17.65 -14.45 -4.01
C PRO A 218 -18.23 -13.24 -3.27
N GLU A 219 -19.56 -13.20 -3.13
CA GLU A 219 -20.22 -12.19 -2.30
C GLU A 219 -19.67 -12.22 -0.86
N GLY A 220 -19.59 -11.05 -0.25
CA GLY A 220 -19.00 -10.91 1.09
C GLY A 220 -17.46 -10.96 1.12
N ARG A 221 -16.81 -11.26 0.00
CA ARG A 221 -15.36 -11.19 -0.15
C ARG A 221 -14.96 -9.87 -0.85
N GLY A 222 -13.72 -9.47 -0.60
CA GLY A 222 -13.15 -8.31 -1.25
C GLY A 222 -11.63 -8.38 -1.24
N ARG A 223 -11.01 -7.58 -2.08
CA ARG A 223 -9.56 -7.42 -2.20
C ARG A 223 -9.09 -6.38 -1.17
N ALA A 224 -8.64 -6.87 -0.03
CA ALA A 224 -8.12 -6.08 1.07
C ALA A 224 -6.63 -5.76 0.88
N ALA A 225 -6.26 -4.52 1.09
CA ALA A 225 -4.87 -4.08 1.08
C ALA A 225 -4.63 -2.97 2.11
N VAL A 226 -3.45 -2.97 2.70
CA VAL A 226 -2.89 -1.85 3.47
C VAL A 226 -1.92 -1.12 2.55
N ALA A 227 -2.13 0.17 2.33
CA ALA A 227 -1.29 0.99 1.49
C ALA A 227 -0.55 2.05 2.30
N ALA A 228 0.72 2.28 1.97
CA ALA A 228 1.53 3.36 2.55
C ALA A 228 2.34 4.05 1.44
N TYR A 229 2.50 5.36 1.57
CA TYR A 229 3.22 6.20 0.62
C TYR A 229 4.42 6.86 1.29
N PHE A 230 5.51 6.93 0.53
CA PHE A 230 6.76 7.49 1.02
C PHE A 230 7.25 8.57 0.07
N TYR A 231 7.75 9.64 0.66
CA TYR A 231 8.14 10.87 -0.02
C TYR A 231 9.59 11.21 0.30
N THR A 232 10.13 12.16 -0.42
CA THR A 232 11.35 12.88 -0.04
C THR A 232 11.07 14.37 -0.04
N ALA A 233 11.84 15.13 0.75
CA ALA A 233 11.84 16.57 0.62
C ALA A 233 12.31 16.95 -0.78
N GLU A 234 11.68 17.96 -1.36
CA GLU A 234 12.04 18.43 -2.69
C GLU A 234 13.29 19.28 -2.61
N ALA A 235 14.32 18.87 -3.33
CA ALA A 235 15.60 19.57 -3.35
C ALA A 235 15.84 20.35 -4.66
N SER A 236 14.98 20.23 -5.68
CA SER A 236 15.23 20.81 -7.00
C SER A 236 14.15 21.82 -7.40
N PRO A 237 14.57 23.02 -7.89
CA PRO A 237 13.66 23.94 -8.57
C PRO A 237 13.08 23.37 -9.87
N ASP A 238 13.70 22.34 -10.46
CA ASP A 238 13.28 21.68 -11.70
C ASP A 238 12.35 20.49 -11.45
N ALA A 239 11.82 20.33 -10.25
CA ALA A 239 10.91 19.24 -9.94
C ALA A 239 9.61 19.35 -10.75
N PRO A 240 9.05 18.22 -11.24
CA PRO A 240 7.85 18.22 -12.06
C PRO A 240 6.68 18.95 -11.39
N GLU A 241 5.83 19.59 -12.18
CA GLU A 241 4.59 20.18 -11.67
C GLU A 241 3.75 19.15 -10.91
N ALA A 242 3.07 19.62 -9.85
CA ALA A 242 2.20 18.76 -9.06
C ALA A 242 0.95 18.38 -9.86
N HIS A 243 0.70 17.09 -10.00
CA HIS A 243 -0.50 16.56 -10.65
C HIS A 243 -1.26 15.58 -9.75
N SER A 244 -2.55 15.39 -10.03
CA SER A 244 -3.35 14.30 -9.49
C SER A 244 -2.98 12.98 -10.17
N ALA A 245 -3.60 11.86 -9.79
CA ALA A 245 -3.43 10.62 -10.53
C ALA A 245 -3.67 10.83 -12.02
N LEU A 246 -2.75 10.33 -12.84
CA LEU A 246 -2.87 10.30 -14.31
C LEU A 246 -3.54 8.99 -14.69
N TRP A 247 -4.63 9.08 -15.44
CA TRP A 247 -5.38 7.90 -15.86
C TRP A 247 -4.96 7.49 -17.28
N ALA A 248 -4.82 6.20 -17.50
CA ALA A 248 -4.60 5.67 -18.84
C ALA A 248 -5.82 5.99 -19.73
N PRO A 249 -5.62 6.32 -21.01
CA PRO A 249 -6.72 6.49 -21.95
C PRO A 249 -7.63 5.25 -21.99
N ALA A 250 -8.95 5.47 -22.12
CA ALA A 250 -9.87 4.35 -22.29
C ALA A 250 -9.44 3.53 -23.53
N ARG A 251 -9.29 2.24 -23.36
CA ARG A 251 -9.01 1.35 -24.49
C ARG A 251 -10.29 1.15 -25.29
N SER A 252 -10.25 1.53 -26.55
CA SER A 252 -11.31 1.28 -27.52
C SER A 252 -11.49 -0.19 -27.82
#